data_aba0345c8977ffdd48c050cd2944c5eb
#
_entry.id   aba0345c8977ffdd48c050cd2944c5eb
#
_cell.length_a   1.000
_cell.length_b   1.000
_cell.length_c   1.000
_cell.angle_alpha   90.00
_cell.angle_beta   90.00
_cell.angle_gamma   90.00
#
_symmetry.space_group_name_H-M   'P 1'
#
loop_
_entity.id
_entity.type
_entity.pdbx_description
1 polymer ?
#
loop_
_entity_poly.entity_id
_entity_poly.type
_entity_poly.pdbx_seq_one_letter_code
_entity_poly.pdbx_strand_id
1 'polypeptide(L)'
;QGSSSEYSRAALTHCTDTLHLCTKIQLFMKQIAILASGNGSNAEAIVHHFRATGEAEVAMIITNKPQAGVIKRAERLGVPCHYFTNAELREGTRPIALMKEHGVELIILAGYLCLITPIYIMEYPERIINIHPALLPSFGGQGMYGDRVHAAVIASGAKESGITIHLVDEDYDHGRHLLQATCPVRPDDTVDTLAARIHELEHRFFPTTIAQYLRFL
;
A
#
# COMPACT_ATOMS: atom_id res chain seq x y z
N GLN A 1 28.69 -54.28 7.50
CA GLN A 1 27.32 -54.05 7.01
C GLN A 1 26.54 -53.32 8.09
N GLY A 2 26.40 -51.98 8.01
CA GLY A 2 25.63 -51.21 8.96
C GLY A 2 26.05 -49.75 8.99
N SER A 3 25.86 -48.98 7.90
CA SER A 3 26.07 -47.52 7.96
C SER A 3 25.26 -46.67 6.94
N SER A 4 24.23 -47.21 6.27
CA SER A 4 23.47 -46.49 5.27
C SER A 4 22.04 -46.08 5.69
N SER A 5 21.58 -46.41 6.90
CA SER A 5 20.20 -46.08 7.34
C SER A 5 20.08 -44.83 8.26
N GLU A 6 21.16 -44.41 8.89
CA GLU A 6 21.11 -43.26 9.83
C GLU A 6 21.21 -41.91 9.12
N TYR A 7 21.93 -41.81 8.00
CA TYR A 7 22.02 -40.53 7.23
C TYR A 7 20.71 -40.13 6.55
N SER A 8 19.85 -41.11 6.23
CA SER A 8 18.56 -40.83 5.57
C SER A 8 17.50 -40.29 6.53
N ARG A 9 17.56 -40.60 7.82
CA ARG A 9 16.62 -40.09 8.83
C ARG A 9 16.94 -38.67 9.28
N ALA A 10 18.21 -38.31 9.39
CA ALA A 10 18.62 -36.95 9.79
C ALA A 10 18.28 -35.90 8.72
N ALA A 11 18.34 -36.23 7.43
CA ALA A 11 18.01 -35.33 6.35
C ALA A 11 16.48 -35.04 6.23
N LEU A 12 15.66 -36.03 6.57
CA LEU A 12 14.18 -35.89 6.53
C LEU A 12 13.65 -35.08 7.72
N THR A 13 14.26 -35.19 8.90
CA THR A 13 13.85 -34.39 10.07
C THR A 13 14.24 -32.92 9.91
N HIS A 14 15.39 -32.60 9.32
CA HIS A 14 15.79 -31.22 9.05
C HIS A 14 14.89 -30.53 8.00
N CYS A 15 14.38 -31.26 7.01
CA CYS A 15 13.49 -30.71 5.98
C CYS A 15 12.09 -30.43 6.52
N THR A 16 11.58 -31.29 7.42
CA THR A 16 10.27 -31.08 8.07
C THR A 16 10.28 -29.92 9.07
N ASP A 17 11.38 -29.76 9.82
CA ASP A 17 11.52 -28.67 10.79
C ASP A 17 11.66 -27.32 10.09
N THR A 18 12.38 -27.25 8.97
CA THR A 18 12.51 -26.01 8.18
C THR A 18 11.17 -25.59 7.55
N LEU A 19 10.39 -26.56 7.03
CA LEU A 19 9.04 -26.32 6.50
C LEU A 19 8.06 -25.89 7.60
N HIS A 20 8.13 -26.50 8.79
CA HIS A 20 7.31 -26.10 9.95
C HIS A 20 7.69 -24.72 10.50
N LEU A 21 8.97 -24.37 10.49
CA LEU A 21 9.45 -23.06 10.91
C LEU A 21 9.03 -21.98 9.91
N CYS A 22 9.15 -22.26 8.61
CA CYS A 22 8.72 -21.37 7.54
C CYS A 22 7.21 -21.11 7.59
N THR A 23 6.40 -22.16 7.82
CA THR A 23 4.94 -22.03 7.99
C THR A 23 4.56 -21.29 9.29
N LYS A 24 5.32 -21.47 10.36
CA LYS A 24 5.09 -20.74 11.61
C LYS A 24 5.48 -19.26 11.51
N ILE A 25 6.55 -18.92 10.80
CA ILE A 25 6.95 -17.53 10.58
C ILE A 25 5.89 -16.82 9.73
N GLN A 26 5.32 -17.48 8.73
CA GLN A 26 4.26 -16.92 7.88
C GLN A 26 2.94 -16.67 8.65
N LEU A 27 2.65 -17.43 9.70
CA LEU A 27 1.50 -17.26 10.59
C LEU A 27 1.61 -16.03 11.52
N PHE A 28 2.79 -15.40 11.63
CA PHE A 28 3.03 -14.24 12.48
C PHE A 28 3.31 -12.93 11.70
N MET A 29 3.45 -13.02 10.36
CA MET A 29 3.65 -11.81 9.55
C MET A 29 2.32 -11.09 9.33
N LYS A 30 2.30 -9.80 9.64
CA LYS A 30 1.16 -8.91 9.36
C LYS A 30 0.82 -8.95 7.87
N GLN A 31 -0.44 -9.19 7.54
CA GLN A 31 -0.92 -9.21 6.17
C GLN A 31 -1.49 -7.85 5.78
N ILE A 32 -1.07 -7.31 4.65
CA ILE A 32 -1.58 -6.03 4.14
C ILE A 32 -2.19 -6.19 2.75
N ALA A 33 -3.25 -5.42 2.48
CA ALA A 33 -3.81 -5.28 1.14
C ALA A 33 -3.52 -3.89 0.58
N ILE A 34 -3.21 -3.81 -0.71
CA ILE A 34 -2.99 -2.53 -1.39
C ILE A 34 -4.11 -2.29 -2.39
N LEU A 35 -4.80 -1.16 -2.30
CA LEU A 35 -5.77 -0.70 -3.28
C LEU A 35 -5.11 0.33 -4.21
N ALA A 36 -5.20 0.12 -5.53
CA ALA A 36 -4.56 0.98 -6.52
C ALA A 36 -5.39 1.07 -7.81
N SER A 37 -5.53 2.30 -8.36
CA SER A 37 -6.27 2.55 -9.61
C SER A 37 -5.37 2.85 -10.81
N GLY A 38 -4.07 3.04 -10.58
CA GLY A 38 -3.12 3.55 -11.56
C GLY A 38 -1.98 2.59 -11.91
N ASN A 39 -0.80 3.16 -12.09
CA ASN A 39 0.40 2.44 -12.52
C ASN A 39 0.99 1.52 -11.43
N GLY A 40 0.77 1.82 -10.14
CA GLY A 40 1.18 0.97 -9.02
C GLY A 40 2.65 1.10 -8.61
N SER A 41 3.32 2.22 -8.89
CA SER A 41 4.71 2.43 -8.47
C SER A 41 4.87 2.38 -6.95
N ASN A 42 3.94 2.98 -6.21
CA ASN A 42 3.91 2.88 -4.74
C ASN A 42 3.66 1.44 -4.26
N ALA A 43 2.77 0.69 -4.92
CA ALA A 43 2.56 -0.71 -4.59
C ALA A 43 3.85 -1.53 -4.75
N GLU A 44 4.60 -1.31 -5.83
CA GLU A 44 5.90 -1.95 -6.06
C GLU A 44 6.91 -1.58 -4.98
N ALA A 45 7.03 -0.30 -4.62
CA ALA A 45 7.93 0.16 -3.55
C ALA A 45 7.60 -0.49 -2.19
N ILE A 46 6.32 -0.60 -1.85
CA ILE A 46 5.84 -1.25 -0.62
C ILE A 46 6.19 -2.75 -0.62
N VAL A 47 5.93 -3.47 -1.74
CA VAL A 47 6.26 -4.90 -1.86
C VAL A 47 7.77 -5.13 -1.69
N HIS A 48 8.60 -4.33 -2.36
CA HIS A 48 10.06 -4.46 -2.23
C HIS A 48 10.54 -4.20 -0.81
N HIS A 49 10.00 -3.18 -0.14
CA HIS A 49 10.35 -2.85 1.24
C HIS A 49 10.05 -4.02 2.18
N PHE A 50 8.83 -4.55 2.15
CA PHE A 50 8.44 -5.62 3.07
C PHE A 50 9.11 -6.96 2.75
N ARG A 51 9.44 -7.24 1.50
CA ARG A 51 10.29 -8.39 1.15
C ARG A 51 11.71 -8.27 1.68
N ALA A 52 12.26 -7.06 1.71
CA ALA A 52 13.59 -6.82 2.23
C ALA A 52 13.65 -6.86 3.77
N THR A 53 12.59 -6.39 4.46
CA THR A 53 12.57 -6.28 5.92
C THR A 53 11.94 -7.48 6.62
N GLY A 54 11.02 -8.19 5.96
CA GLY A 54 10.27 -9.29 6.55
C GLY A 54 9.27 -8.87 7.64
N GLU A 55 8.93 -7.58 7.75
CA GLU A 55 8.05 -7.06 8.80
C GLU A 55 6.56 -7.29 8.50
N ALA A 56 6.19 -7.41 7.23
CA ALA A 56 4.83 -7.71 6.77
C ALA A 56 4.85 -8.37 5.40
N GLU A 57 3.73 -8.87 4.96
CA GLU A 57 3.51 -9.42 3.62
C GLU A 57 2.38 -8.67 2.91
N VAL A 58 2.58 -8.37 1.63
CA VAL A 58 1.50 -7.89 0.76
C VAL A 58 0.72 -9.09 0.27
N ALA A 59 -0.38 -9.43 0.96
CA ALA A 59 -1.23 -10.57 0.64
C ALA A 59 -1.89 -10.43 -0.72
N MET A 60 -2.28 -9.20 -1.08
CA MET A 60 -2.95 -8.94 -2.35
C MET A 60 -2.90 -7.47 -2.75
N ILE A 61 -3.09 -7.25 -4.04
CA ILE A 61 -3.40 -5.95 -4.62
C ILE A 61 -4.83 -5.99 -5.16
N ILE A 62 -5.60 -4.94 -4.92
CA ILE A 62 -6.97 -4.78 -5.44
C ILE A 62 -7.00 -3.56 -6.35
N THR A 63 -7.63 -3.71 -7.51
CA THR A 63 -7.83 -2.60 -8.45
C THR A 63 -9.29 -2.51 -8.92
N ASN A 64 -9.73 -1.28 -9.17
CA ASN A 64 -11.04 -0.97 -9.75
C ASN A 64 -10.99 -0.75 -11.28
N LYS A 65 -9.82 -0.92 -11.90
CA LYS A 65 -9.63 -0.71 -13.33
C LYS A 65 -9.02 -1.95 -13.98
N PRO A 66 -9.71 -2.58 -14.95
CA PRO A 66 -9.26 -3.84 -15.56
C PRO A 66 -7.99 -3.69 -16.41
N GLN A 67 -7.58 -2.45 -16.72
CA GLN A 67 -6.39 -2.15 -17.50
C GLN A 67 -5.35 -1.35 -16.71
N ALA A 68 -5.46 -1.30 -15.39
CA ALA A 68 -4.50 -0.60 -14.55
C ALA A 68 -3.09 -1.17 -14.69
N GLY A 69 -2.09 -0.31 -14.78
CA GLY A 69 -0.68 -0.73 -14.87
C GLY A 69 -0.22 -1.57 -13.67
N VAL A 70 -0.86 -1.40 -12.52
CA VAL A 70 -0.59 -2.18 -11.31
C VAL A 70 -0.79 -3.68 -11.51
N ILE A 71 -1.68 -4.13 -12.42
CA ILE A 71 -1.90 -5.56 -12.73
C ILE A 71 -0.63 -6.22 -13.25
N LYS A 72 0.02 -5.60 -14.24
CA LYS A 72 1.29 -6.10 -14.79
C LYS A 72 2.42 -6.07 -13.76
N ARG A 73 2.41 -5.08 -12.85
CA ARG A 73 3.38 -5.01 -11.75
C ARG A 73 3.16 -6.14 -10.76
N ALA A 74 1.92 -6.36 -10.34
CA ALA A 74 1.55 -7.44 -9.43
C ALA A 74 1.98 -8.81 -9.98
N GLU A 75 1.71 -9.07 -11.27
CA GLU A 75 2.15 -10.30 -11.96
C GLU A 75 3.67 -10.46 -11.90
N ARG A 76 4.45 -9.43 -12.27
CA ARG A 76 5.92 -9.44 -12.19
C ARG A 76 6.44 -9.64 -10.78
N LEU A 77 5.73 -9.08 -9.79
CA LEU A 77 6.06 -9.22 -8.38
C LEU A 77 5.57 -10.55 -7.79
N GLY A 78 4.76 -11.33 -8.50
CA GLY A 78 4.15 -12.55 -7.96
C GLY A 78 3.23 -12.28 -6.77
N VAL A 79 2.53 -11.12 -6.76
CA VAL A 79 1.53 -10.77 -5.77
C VAL A 79 0.14 -10.96 -6.38
N PRO A 80 -0.80 -11.66 -5.73
CA PRO A 80 -2.17 -11.80 -6.21
C PRO A 80 -2.80 -10.42 -6.49
N CYS A 81 -3.45 -10.27 -7.67
CA CYS A 81 -4.13 -9.03 -8.03
C CYS A 81 -5.58 -9.32 -8.39
N HIS A 82 -6.49 -8.67 -7.69
CA HIS A 82 -7.93 -8.86 -7.85
C HIS A 82 -8.58 -7.61 -8.43
N TYR A 83 -9.40 -7.81 -9.45
CA TYR A 83 -10.23 -6.76 -10.01
C TYR A 83 -11.64 -6.84 -9.43
N PHE A 84 -12.13 -5.70 -8.95
CA PHE A 84 -13.51 -5.47 -8.58
C PHE A 84 -14.04 -4.21 -9.27
N THR A 85 -15.29 -4.22 -9.66
CA THR A 85 -15.95 -3.03 -10.19
C THR A 85 -16.10 -1.95 -9.12
N ASN A 86 -16.30 -0.70 -9.53
CA ASN A 86 -16.59 0.39 -8.58
C ASN A 86 -17.84 0.13 -7.74
N ALA A 87 -18.82 -0.61 -8.27
CA ALA A 87 -20.03 -0.98 -7.54
C ALA A 87 -19.71 -1.98 -6.41
N GLU A 88 -18.95 -3.05 -6.71
CA GLU A 88 -18.54 -4.04 -5.72
C GLU A 88 -17.64 -3.44 -4.64
N LEU A 89 -16.74 -2.51 -5.02
CA LEU A 89 -15.88 -1.82 -4.05
C LEU A 89 -16.68 -0.85 -3.16
N ARG A 90 -17.72 -0.20 -3.68
CA ARG A 90 -18.60 0.61 -2.84
C ARG A 90 -19.46 -0.22 -1.88
N GLU A 91 -19.98 -1.35 -2.34
CA GLU A 91 -20.72 -2.28 -1.51
C GLU A 91 -19.84 -2.88 -0.41
N GLY A 92 -18.59 -3.22 -0.74
CA GLY A 92 -17.56 -3.70 0.17
C GLY A 92 -17.66 -5.18 0.55
N THR A 93 -18.81 -5.84 0.44
CA THR A 93 -19.05 -7.21 0.93
C THR A 93 -18.00 -8.21 0.43
N ARG A 94 -17.84 -8.32 -0.89
CA ARG A 94 -16.91 -9.28 -1.51
C ARG A 94 -15.43 -8.92 -1.29
N PRO A 95 -14.99 -7.67 -1.52
CA PRO A 95 -13.59 -7.30 -1.27
C PRO A 95 -13.18 -7.47 0.19
N ILE A 96 -14.04 -7.08 1.14
CA ILE A 96 -13.77 -7.22 2.57
C ILE A 96 -13.70 -8.70 2.97
N ALA A 97 -14.63 -9.54 2.48
CA ALA A 97 -14.60 -10.98 2.74
C ALA A 97 -13.29 -11.61 2.25
N LEU A 98 -12.85 -11.26 1.04
CA LEU A 98 -11.58 -11.73 0.48
C LEU A 98 -10.38 -11.29 1.33
N MET A 99 -10.33 -10.03 1.75
CA MET A 99 -9.26 -9.52 2.61
C MET A 99 -9.23 -10.23 3.96
N LYS A 100 -10.39 -10.47 4.58
CA LYS A 100 -10.51 -11.22 5.84
C LYS A 100 -10.08 -12.68 5.70
N GLU A 101 -10.45 -13.36 4.63
CA GLU A 101 -10.02 -14.72 4.32
C GLU A 101 -8.50 -14.86 4.28
N HIS A 102 -7.81 -13.83 3.80
CA HIS A 102 -6.34 -13.78 3.74
C HIS A 102 -5.69 -13.13 4.97
N GLY A 103 -6.45 -12.91 6.04
CA GLY A 103 -5.92 -12.35 7.28
C GLY A 103 -5.41 -10.92 7.18
N VAL A 104 -5.90 -10.13 6.21
CA VAL A 104 -5.47 -8.73 6.05
C VAL A 104 -5.80 -7.92 7.30
N GLU A 105 -4.78 -7.28 7.85
CA GLU A 105 -4.88 -6.46 9.05
C GLU A 105 -4.83 -4.96 8.75
N LEU A 106 -4.27 -4.55 7.60
CA LEU A 106 -4.13 -3.15 7.22
C LEU A 106 -4.38 -2.98 5.71
N ILE A 107 -5.14 -1.96 5.36
CA ILE A 107 -5.42 -1.57 3.97
C ILE A 107 -4.59 -0.34 3.63
N ILE A 108 -3.93 -0.37 2.48
CA ILE A 108 -3.11 0.73 1.98
C ILE A 108 -3.71 1.27 0.68
N LEU A 109 -4.02 2.56 0.66
CA LEU A 109 -4.47 3.24 -0.55
C LEU A 109 -3.26 3.86 -1.26
N ALA A 110 -2.82 3.22 -2.34
CA ALA A 110 -1.64 3.63 -3.11
C ALA A 110 -2.06 4.14 -4.49
N GLY A 111 -2.57 5.36 -4.55
CA GLY A 111 -3.18 5.92 -5.76
C GLY A 111 -4.52 5.27 -6.09
N TYR A 112 -5.33 5.01 -5.09
CA TYR A 112 -6.71 4.57 -5.23
C TYR A 112 -7.62 5.78 -5.34
N LEU A 113 -8.42 5.85 -6.43
CA LEU A 113 -9.14 7.06 -6.82
C LEU A 113 -10.63 7.05 -6.45
N CYS A 114 -11.09 6.03 -5.73
CA CYS A 114 -12.47 5.95 -5.27
C CYS A 114 -12.57 6.24 -3.78
N LEU A 115 -13.73 6.75 -3.37
CA LEU A 115 -14.03 6.92 -1.95
C LEU A 115 -14.06 5.57 -1.24
N ILE A 116 -13.44 5.50 -0.08
CA ILE A 116 -13.63 4.41 0.88
C ILE A 116 -14.98 4.62 1.55
N THR A 117 -15.84 3.62 1.48
CA THR A 117 -17.18 3.70 2.08
C THR A 117 -17.17 3.33 3.56
N PRO A 118 -18.16 3.77 4.36
CA PRO A 118 -18.19 3.55 5.81
C PRO A 118 -18.03 2.08 6.23
N ILE A 119 -18.46 1.12 5.39
CA ILE A 119 -18.31 -0.30 5.68
C ILE A 119 -16.84 -0.71 5.86
N TYR A 120 -15.91 -0.14 5.08
CA TYR A 120 -14.47 -0.42 5.25
C TYR A 120 -13.95 0.18 6.56
N ILE A 121 -14.39 1.39 6.91
CA ILE A 121 -13.96 2.08 8.14
C ILE A 121 -14.45 1.33 9.36
N MET A 122 -15.68 0.79 9.33
CA MET A 122 -16.22 -0.04 10.41
C MET A 122 -15.49 -1.38 10.55
N GLU A 123 -15.12 -2.02 9.42
CA GLU A 123 -14.47 -3.33 9.43
C GLU A 123 -12.96 -3.26 9.68
N TYR A 124 -12.34 -2.11 9.40
CA TYR A 124 -10.92 -1.82 9.54
C TYR A 124 -10.70 -0.49 10.29
N PRO A 125 -11.21 -0.33 11.53
CA PRO A 125 -11.10 0.92 12.29
C PRO A 125 -9.64 1.25 12.55
N GLU A 126 -9.21 2.48 12.17
CA GLU A 126 -7.81 2.93 12.22
C GLU A 126 -6.80 2.03 11.45
N ARG A 127 -7.30 1.25 10.48
CA ARG A 127 -6.49 0.30 9.72
C ARG A 127 -6.54 0.54 8.20
N ILE A 128 -6.74 1.79 7.81
CA ILE A 128 -6.69 2.21 6.41
C ILE A 128 -5.78 3.42 6.32
N ILE A 129 -4.69 3.31 5.55
CA ILE A 129 -3.73 4.39 5.35
C ILE A 129 -3.78 4.86 3.90
N ASN A 130 -3.85 6.17 3.70
CA ASN A 130 -3.74 6.82 2.39
C ASN A 130 -2.46 7.64 2.27
N ILE A 131 -2.00 7.82 1.05
CA ILE A 131 -0.99 8.82 0.70
C ILE A 131 -1.60 9.85 -0.25
N HIS A 132 -1.50 11.12 0.13
CA HIS A 132 -1.94 12.25 -0.68
C HIS A 132 -0.73 13.06 -1.17
N PRO A 133 -0.66 13.42 -2.47
CA PRO A 133 0.54 14.03 -3.07
C PRO A 133 0.62 15.55 -2.86
N ALA A 134 0.18 16.04 -1.69
CA ALA A 134 0.32 17.42 -1.24
C ALA A 134 0.37 17.51 0.29
N LEU A 135 0.63 18.73 0.79
CA LEU A 135 0.62 19.04 2.22
C LEU A 135 -0.82 19.38 2.66
N LEU A 136 -1.52 18.40 3.18
CA LEU A 136 -2.88 18.60 3.73
C LEU A 136 -2.85 19.58 4.92
N PRO A 137 -3.93 20.35 5.11
CA PRO A 137 -5.23 20.29 4.42
C PRO A 137 -5.26 21.00 3.06
N SER A 138 -4.16 21.65 2.64
CA SER A 138 -4.11 22.33 1.35
C SER A 138 -4.11 21.31 0.20
N PHE A 139 -4.82 21.63 -0.89
CA PHE A 139 -4.89 20.82 -2.09
C PHE A 139 -5.43 19.38 -1.86
N GLY A 140 -6.25 19.17 -0.80
CA GLY A 140 -6.97 17.94 -0.52
C GLY A 140 -8.44 18.01 -0.92
N GLY A 141 -9.17 16.92 -0.71
CA GLY A 141 -10.61 16.83 -0.90
C GLY A 141 -11.05 16.30 -2.26
N GLN A 142 -12.36 16.32 -2.49
CA GLN A 142 -12.98 15.72 -3.66
C GLN A 142 -12.43 16.28 -4.98
N GLY A 143 -11.95 15.41 -5.87
CA GLY A 143 -11.40 15.77 -7.18
C GLY A 143 -9.91 16.11 -7.20
N MET A 144 -9.27 16.20 -6.04
CA MET A 144 -7.83 16.47 -5.90
C MET A 144 -7.03 15.17 -5.91
N TYR A 145 -6.58 14.74 -7.09
CA TYR A 145 -5.78 13.53 -7.28
C TYR A 145 -4.86 13.63 -8.49
N GLY A 146 -3.73 12.94 -8.44
CA GLY A 146 -2.75 12.86 -9.53
C GLY A 146 -2.29 14.24 -10.01
N ASP A 147 -2.16 14.40 -11.31
CA ASP A 147 -1.65 15.63 -11.94
C ASP A 147 -2.45 16.90 -11.59
N ARG A 148 -3.72 16.75 -11.23
CA ARG A 148 -4.57 17.89 -10.81
C ARG A 148 -4.04 18.57 -9.54
N VAL A 149 -3.51 17.78 -8.62
CA VAL A 149 -2.91 18.31 -7.38
C VAL A 149 -1.67 19.11 -7.72
N HIS A 150 -0.78 18.56 -8.53
CA HIS A 150 0.47 19.24 -8.92
C HIS A 150 0.19 20.51 -9.71
N ALA A 151 -0.77 20.47 -10.64
CA ALA A 151 -1.23 21.65 -11.38
C ALA A 151 -1.79 22.75 -10.45
N ALA A 152 -2.59 22.37 -9.45
CA ALA A 152 -3.14 23.31 -8.48
C ALA A 152 -2.05 23.95 -7.61
N VAL A 153 -1.07 23.16 -7.15
CA VAL A 153 0.08 23.63 -6.38
C VAL A 153 0.88 24.67 -7.19
N ILE A 154 1.23 24.35 -8.44
CA ILE A 154 1.97 25.28 -9.32
C ILE A 154 1.16 26.54 -9.56
N ALA A 155 -0.13 26.42 -9.91
CA ALA A 155 -1.00 27.55 -10.19
C ALA A 155 -1.19 28.47 -8.97
N SER A 156 -1.12 27.95 -7.75
CA SER A 156 -1.21 28.74 -6.52
C SER A 156 0.02 29.60 -6.23
N GLY A 157 1.15 29.35 -6.91
CA GLY A 157 2.42 30.00 -6.63
C GLY A 157 3.08 29.56 -5.32
N ALA A 158 2.63 28.42 -4.75
CA ALA A 158 3.22 27.83 -3.55
C ALA A 158 4.73 27.61 -3.73
N LYS A 159 5.50 27.83 -2.69
CA LYS A 159 6.96 27.64 -2.70
C LYS A 159 7.38 26.24 -2.26
N GLU A 160 6.47 25.53 -1.61
CA GLU A 160 6.64 24.17 -1.12
C GLU A 160 5.43 23.30 -1.48
N SER A 161 5.69 22.05 -1.73
CA SER A 161 4.72 20.96 -1.82
C SER A 161 5.25 19.77 -1.03
N GLY A 162 4.62 18.62 -1.15
CA GLY A 162 5.06 17.43 -0.43
C GLY A 162 4.05 16.31 -0.51
N ILE A 163 4.12 15.44 0.47
CA ILE A 163 3.19 14.33 0.66
C ILE A 163 2.58 14.38 2.06
N THR A 164 1.38 13.86 2.18
CA THR A 164 0.75 13.56 3.47
C THR A 164 0.34 12.10 3.51
N ILE A 165 0.85 11.36 4.48
CA ILE A 165 0.42 10.00 4.80
C ILE A 165 -0.49 10.09 6.01
N HIS A 166 -1.72 9.57 5.89
CA HIS A 166 -2.74 9.74 6.92
C HIS A 166 -3.63 8.51 7.04
N LEU A 167 -4.26 8.35 8.19
CA LEU A 167 -5.37 7.42 8.36
C LEU A 167 -6.59 7.93 7.59
N VAL A 168 -7.39 7.00 7.10
CA VAL A 168 -8.64 7.34 6.40
C VAL A 168 -9.78 7.36 7.39
N ASP A 169 -10.60 8.40 7.33
CA ASP A 169 -11.88 8.55 7.99
C ASP A 169 -13.02 8.68 6.96
N GLU A 170 -14.20 9.14 7.37
CA GLU A 170 -15.37 9.26 6.51
C GLU A 170 -15.26 10.39 5.48
N ASP A 171 -14.36 11.35 5.71
CA ASP A 171 -14.16 12.51 4.85
C ASP A 171 -12.89 12.36 3.99
N TYR A 172 -12.91 12.95 2.79
CA TYR A 172 -11.73 12.92 1.91
C TYR A 172 -10.56 13.69 2.54
N ASP A 173 -9.40 13.02 2.63
CA ASP A 173 -8.10 13.59 3.01
C ASP A 173 -8.11 14.33 4.36
N HIS A 174 -9.00 13.95 5.29
CA HIS A 174 -9.21 14.62 6.57
C HIS A 174 -8.61 13.89 7.76
N GLY A 175 -8.45 12.57 7.68
CA GLY A 175 -8.03 11.73 8.81
C GLY A 175 -6.65 12.07 9.40
N ARG A 176 -6.35 11.51 10.55
CA ARG A 176 -5.14 11.79 11.34
C ARG A 176 -3.86 11.58 10.54
N HIS A 177 -3.03 12.62 10.44
CA HIS A 177 -1.74 12.56 9.76
C HIS A 177 -0.75 11.67 10.52
N LEU A 178 -0.08 10.79 9.79
CA LEU A 178 1.01 9.95 10.29
C LEU A 178 2.38 10.57 9.96
N LEU A 179 2.51 11.15 8.76
CA LEU A 179 3.73 11.81 8.30
C LEU A 179 3.41 12.86 7.24
N GLN A 180 4.13 13.97 7.26
CA GLN A 180 4.25 14.89 6.13
C GLN A 180 5.73 15.04 5.77
N ALA A 181 6.04 15.06 4.46
CA ALA A 181 7.37 15.35 3.95
C ALA A 181 7.27 16.41 2.85
N THR A 182 8.18 17.38 2.87
CA THR A 182 8.16 18.54 1.98
C THR A 182 9.19 18.47 0.88
N CYS A 183 8.93 19.15 -0.22
CA CYS A 183 9.90 19.47 -1.26
C CYS A 183 9.66 20.88 -1.80
N PRO A 184 10.69 21.57 -2.33
CA PRO A 184 10.53 22.87 -2.94
C PRO A 184 9.74 22.78 -4.25
N VAL A 185 8.89 23.79 -4.53
CA VAL A 185 8.33 24.06 -5.84
C VAL A 185 9.21 25.11 -6.51
N ARG A 186 9.78 24.77 -7.65
CA ARG A 186 10.72 25.63 -8.40
C ARG A 186 9.95 26.54 -9.37
N PRO A 187 10.48 27.70 -9.70
CA PRO A 187 9.82 28.63 -10.64
C PRO A 187 9.60 28.05 -12.04
N ASP A 188 10.42 27.11 -12.45
CA ASP A 188 10.42 26.41 -13.74
C ASP A 188 9.76 25.02 -13.70
N ASP A 189 9.13 24.66 -12.57
CA ASP A 189 8.45 23.37 -12.47
C ASP A 189 7.27 23.28 -13.42
N THR A 190 7.23 22.14 -14.11
CA THR A 190 6.03 21.62 -14.78
C THR A 190 5.32 20.63 -13.86
N VAL A 191 4.11 20.22 -14.24
CA VAL A 191 3.38 19.15 -13.55
C VAL A 191 4.23 17.90 -13.43
N ASP A 192 4.90 17.50 -14.51
CA ASP A 192 5.72 16.28 -14.55
C ASP A 192 6.96 16.38 -13.65
N THR A 193 7.65 17.53 -13.61
CA THR A 193 8.85 17.69 -12.77
C THR A 193 8.51 17.72 -11.29
N LEU A 194 7.39 18.34 -10.92
CA LEU A 194 6.90 18.32 -9.55
C LEU A 194 6.42 16.91 -9.18
N ALA A 195 5.64 16.24 -10.05
CA ALA A 195 5.18 14.87 -9.82
C ALA A 195 6.35 13.91 -9.60
N ALA A 196 7.40 13.98 -10.41
CA ALA A 196 8.59 13.14 -10.24
C ALA A 196 9.22 13.32 -8.85
N ARG A 197 9.35 14.55 -8.37
CA ARG A 197 9.89 14.86 -7.04
C ARG A 197 8.98 14.38 -5.91
N ILE A 198 7.67 14.46 -6.10
CA ILE A 198 6.68 13.92 -5.15
C ILE A 198 6.78 12.40 -5.11
N HIS A 199 6.89 11.71 -6.25
CA HIS A 199 7.05 10.26 -6.29
C HIS A 199 8.32 9.77 -5.56
N GLU A 200 9.42 10.54 -5.60
CA GLU A 200 10.62 10.21 -4.82
C GLU A 200 10.33 10.23 -3.31
N LEU A 201 9.57 11.24 -2.84
CA LEU A 201 9.14 11.30 -1.44
C LEU A 201 8.20 10.13 -1.08
N GLU A 202 7.22 9.82 -1.95
CA GLU A 202 6.30 8.71 -1.76
C GLU A 202 7.06 7.38 -1.60
N HIS A 203 7.93 7.03 -2.55
CA HIS A 203 8.70 5.79 -2.52
C HIS A 203 9.62 5.69 -1.30
N ARG A 204 10.15 6.81 -0.83
CA ARG A 204 11.03 6.87 0.33
C ARG A 204 10.27 6.71 1.64
N PHE A 205 9.15 7.41 1.81
CA PHE A 205 8.52 7.55 3.12
C PHE A 205 7.30 6.65 3.31
N PHE A 206 6.58 6.29 2.24
CA PHE A 206 5.34 5.54 2.40
C PHE A 206 5.59 4.14 2.99
N PRO A 207 6.50 3.31 2.45
CA PRO A 207 6.75 1.98 2.99
C PRO A 207 7.22 2.02 4.45
N THR A 208 8.10 2.95 4.79
CA THR A 208 8.66 3.08 6.15
C THR A 208 7.61 3.55 7.15
N THR A 209 6.71 4.46 6.75
CA THR A 209 5.61 4.91 7.61
C THR A 209 4.61 3.79 7.86
N ILE A 210 4.29 2.98 6.84
CA ILE A 210 3.45 1.79 7.00
C ILE A 210 4.10 0.81 7.98
N ALA A 211 5.38 0.52 7.83
CA ALA A 211 6.13 -0.37 8.73
C ALA A 211 6.11 0.14 10.17
N GLN A 212 6.33 1.43 10.38
CA GLN A 212 6.24 2.05 11.70
C GLN A 212 4.84 1.91 12.30
N TYR A 213 3.79 2.17 11.51
CA TYR A 213 2.41 2.07 11.98
C TYR A 213 2.03 0.63 12.34
N LEU A 214 2.45 -0.36 11.56
CA LEU A 214 2.20 -1.78 11.84
C LEU A 214 2.73 -2.25 13.20
N ARG A 215 3.78 -1.61 13.73
CA ARG A 215 4.33 -1.95 15.05
C ARG A 215 3.44 -1.51 16.22
N PHE A 216 2.45 -0.64 15.97
CA PHE A 216 1.49 -0.18 16.96
C PHE A 216 0.13 -0.89 16.87
N LEU A 217 -0.08 -1.73 15.84
CA LEU A 217 -1.24 -2.59 15.68
C LEU A 217 -1.02 -3.98 16.31
#